data_530bd8cc1c17064dadad3fc1935efe25
#
_entry.id   530bd8cc1c17064dadad3fc1935efe25
#
_cell.length_a   1.000
_cell.length_b   1.000
_cell.length_c   1.000
_cell.angle_alpha   90.00
_cell.angle_beta   90.00
_cell.angle_gamma   90.00
#
_symmetry.space_group_name_H-M   'P 1'
#
loop_
_entity.id
_entity.type
_entity.pdbx_description
1 polymer ?
#
loop_
_entity_poly.entity_id
_entity_poly.type
_entity_poly.pdbx_seq_one_letter_code
_entity_poly.pdbx_strand_id
1 'polypeptide(L)'
;MQMIAASKMNRAQNTVKAGRPYADRIRDVLGDLAALAAKDEDAPTIDLLKVRPVNKTLVLLVTPDRGLAGALVGNLQRAAAKFIGETEGDVSIVAVGRKGEKFVARTGQNLVASFSVPDRPKLDDTIAIGRMLV
;
A
#
# COMPACT_ATOMS: atom_id res chain seq x y z
N MET A 1 1.29 -28.08 15.08
CA MET A 1 1.72 -26.73 14.67
C MET A 1 1.58 -26.51 13.16
N GLN A 2 2.06 -27.40 12.32
CA GLN A 2 1.97 -27.25 10.83
C GLN A 2 0.55 -27.15 10.29
N MET A 3 -0.40 -27.95 10.77
CA MET A 3 -1.79 -27.92 10.31
C MET A 3 -2.48 -26.57 10.59
N ILE A 4 -2.19 -25.94 11.72
CA ILE A 4 -2.77 -24.64 12.06
C ILE A 4 -2.20 -23.56 11.16
N ALA A 5 -0.89 -23.58 10.88
CA ALA A 5 -0.24 -22.64 9.99
C ALA A 5 -0.76 -22.79 8.54
N ALA A 6 -0.90 -24.02 8.04
CA ALA A 6 -1.44 -24.32 6.73
C ALA A 6 -2.91 -23.85 6.58
N SER A 7 -3.74 -24.08 7.60
CA SER A 7 -5.13 -23.61 7.61
C SER A 7 -5.22 -22.08 7.59
N LYS A 8 -4.37 -21.38 8.36
CA LYS A 8 -4.31 -19.90 8.34
C LYS A 8 -3.87 -19.38 6.97
N MET A 9 -2.86 -19.99 6.36
CA MET A 9 -2.36 -19.62 5.04
C MET A 9 -3.43 -19.83 3.96
N ASN A 10 -4.09 -21.00 3.93
CA ASN A 10 -5.16 -21.28 2.97
C ASN A 10 -6.31 -20.28 3.09
N ARG A 11 -6.70 -19.94 4.31
CA ARG A 11 -7.74 -18.92 4.54
C ARG A 11 -7.33 -17.56 4.02
N ALA A 12 -6.11 -17.10 4.32
CA ALA A 12 -5.59 -15.83 3.81
C ALA A 12 -5.53 -15.79 2.28
N GLN A 13 -5.06 -16.88 1.66
CA GLN A 13 -5.02 -17.00 0.20
C GLN A 13 -6.42 -16.96 -0.41
N ASN A 14 -7.40 -17.64 0.18
CA ASN A 14 -8.79 -17.64 -0.31
C ASN A 14 -9.41 -16.25 -0.18
N THR A 15 -9.14 -15.52 0.90
CA THR A 15 -9.60 -14.13 1.07
C THR A 15 -9.02 -13.21 -0.01
N VAL A 16 -7.71 -13.31 -0.28
CA VAL A 16 -7.07 -12.52 -1.34
C VAL A 16 -7.61 -12.88 -2.72
N LYS A 17 -7.76 -14.19 -3.01
CA LYS A 17 -8.32 -14.64 -4.28
C LYS A 17 -9.76 -14.16 -4.50
N ALA A 18 -10.57 -14.14 -3.46
CA ALA A 18 -11.95 -13.64 -3.53
C ALA A 18 -12.02 -12.11 -3.75
N GLY A 19 -11.07 -11.35 -3.21
CA GLY A 19 -11.02 -9.89 -3.37
C GLY A 19 -10.43 -9.41 -4.69
N ARG A 20 -9.58 -10.21 -5.35
CA ARG A 20 -8.91 -9.82 -6.61
C ARG A 20 -9.86 -9.39 -7.72
N PRO A 21 -10.91 -10.17 -8.07
CA PRO A 21 -11.82 -9.77 -9.15
C PRO A 21 -12.48 -8.40 -8.92
N TYR A 22 -12.76 -8.08 -7.67
CA TYR A 22 -13.30 -6.77 -7.31
C TYR A 22 -12.27 -5.64 -7.50
N ALA A 23 -11.04 -5.85 -7.04
CA ALA A 23 -9.97 -4.88 -7.20
C ALA A 23 -9.60 -4.65 -8.69
N ASP A 24 -9.58 -5.71 -9.48
CA ASP A 24 -9.32 -5.63 -10.92
C ASP A 24 -10.44 -4.86 -11.62
N ARG A 25 -11.71 -5.16 -11.29
CA ARG A 25 -12.87 -4.45 -11.87
C ARG A 25 -12.89 -2.96 -11.53
N ILE A 26 -12.56 -2.58 -10.29
CA ILE A 26 -12.42 -1.17 -9.92
C ILE A 26 -11.32 -0.50 -10.75
N ARG A 27 -10.19 -1.16 -10.94
CA ARG A 27 -9.08 -0.61 -11.73
C ARG A 27 -9.49 -0.39 -13.19
N ASP A 28 -10.23 -1.32 -13.79
CA ASP A 28 -10.76 -1.19 -15.15
C ASP A 28 -11.70 0.02 -15.25
N VAL A 29 -12.66 0.14 -14.32
CA VAL A 29 -13.61 1.26 -14.28
C VAL A 29 -12.90 2.61 -14.12
N LEU A 30 -11.88 2.67 -13.25
CA LEU A 30 -11.08 3.89 -13.08
C LEU A 30 -10.28 4.22 -14.34
N GLY A 31 -9.77 3.23 -15.06
CA GLY A 31 -9.11 3.40 -16.35
C GLY A 31 -10.05 3.96 -17.41
N ASP A 32 -11.26 3.43 -17.50
CA ASP A 32 -12.30 3.90 -18.43
C ASP A 32 -12.72 5.33 -18.11
N LEU A 33 -12.92 5.67 -16.83
CA LEU A 33 -13.24 7.02 -16.38
C LEU A 33 -12.12 8.02 -16.70
N ALA A 34 -10.87 7.64 -16.49
CA ALA A 34 -9.73 8.48 -16.81
C ALA A 34 -9.62 8.71 -18.33
N ALA A 35 -9.89 7.68 -19.14
CA ALA A 35 -9.90 7.80 -20.60
C ALA A 35 -11.05 8.67 -21.13
N LEU A 36 -12.22 8.63 -20.50
CA LEU A 36 -13.37 9.49 -20.82
C LEU A 36 -13.09 10.93 -20.44
N ALA A 37 -12.58 11.17 -19.22
CA ALA A 37 -12.24 12.51 -18.75
C ALA A 37 -11.14 13.19 -19.59
N ALA A 38 -10.25 12.41 -20.20
CA ALA A 38 -9.21 12.94 -21.10
C ALA A 38 -9.74 13.35 -22.49
N LYS A 39 -10.93 12.90 -22.88
CA LYS A 39 -11.53 13.18 -24.21
C LYS A 39 -12.52 14.34 -24.21
N ASP A 40 -13.04 14.71 -23.06
CA ASP A 40 -14.09 15.72 -22.90
C ASP A 40 -13.56 16.87 -22.06
N GLU A 41 -13.35 18.04 -22.69
CA GLU A 41 -12.87 19.25 -22.01
C GLU A 41 -13.89 19.79 -21.00
N ASP A 42 -15.19 19.48 -21.18
CA ASP A 42 -16.30 19.88 -20.30
C ASP A 42 -16.60 18.81 -19.20
N ALA A 43 -15.88 17.68 -19.18
CA ALA A 43 -16.10 16.65 -18.17
C ALA A 43 -15.80 17.16 -16.75
N PRO A 44 -16.60 16.76 -15.75
CA PRO A 44 -16.33 17.15 -14.37
C PRO A 44 -14.95 16.67 -13.95
N THR A 45 -14.10 17.62 -13.59
CA THR A 45 -12.69 17.34 -13.25
C THR A 45 -12.62 16.60 -11.92
N ILE A 46 -12.25 15.31 -11.95
CA ILE A 46 -11.99 14.53 -10.76
C ILE A 46 -10.56 14.81 -10.31
N ASP A 47 -10.40 15.50 -9.19
CA ASP A 47 -9.07 15.94 -8.71
C ASP A 47 -8.04 14.81 -8.53
N LEU A 48 -8.49 13.60 -8.20
CA LEU A 48 -7.62 12.42 -8.07
C LEU A 48 -7.14 11.85 -9.42
N LEU A 49 -7.79 12.19 -10.53
CA LEU A 49 -7.39 11.74 -11.88
C LEU A 49 -6.54 12.78 -12.62
N LYS A 50 -6.36 13.98 -12.07
CA LYS A 50 -5.52 15.01 -12.68
C LYS A 50 -4.05 14.60 -12.68
N VAL A 51 -3.42 14.66 -13.84
CA VAL A 51 -1.96 14.54 -13.94
C VAL A 51 -1.34 15.83 -13.43
N ARG A 52 -0.51 15.72 -12.39
CA ARG A 52 0.19 16.85 -11.76
C ARG A 52 1.68 16.60 -11.73
N PRO A 53 2.53 17.65 -11.73
CA PRO A 53 3.94 17.46 -11.46
C PRO A 53 4.12 16.89 -10.04
N VAL A 54 4.92 15.84 -9.93
CA VAL A 54 5.16 15.13 -8.66
C VAL A 54 6.28 15.85 -7.92
N ASN A 55 5.95 16.61 -6.89
CA ASN A 55 6.91 17.28 -6.02
C ASN A 55 7.10 16.57 -4.69
N LYS A 56 6.08 15.83 -4.24
CA LYS A 56 6.09 15.09 -2.98
C LYS A 56 5.51 13.70 -3.21
N THR A 57 6.19 12.69 -2.69
CA THR A 57 5.76 11.29 -2.81
C THR A 57 5.46 10.72 -1.44
N LEU A 58 4.26 10.17 -1.26
CA LEU A 58 3.89 9.41 -0.06
C LEU A 58 3.98 7.93 -0.35
N VAL A 59 4.86 7.23 0.35
CA VAL A 59 5.07 5.79 0.21
C VAL A 59 4.32 5.05 1.31
N LEU A 60 3.38 4.19 0.96
CA LEU A 60 2.76 3.26 1.88
C LEU A 60 3.58 1.96 1.94
N LEU A 61 4.32 1.76 3.03
CA LEU A 61 5.15 0.58 3.24
C LEU A 61 4.42 -0.46 4.10
N VAL A 62 3.86 -1.49 3.47
CA VAL A 62 3.15 -2.56 4.17
C VAL A 62 4.09 -3.73 4.44
N THR A 63 4.28 -4.05 5.70
CA THR A 63 5.19 -5.11 6.15
C THR A 63 4.56 -6.00 7.21
N PRO A 64 5.06 -7.25 7.42
CA PRO A 64 4.61 -8.06 8.53
C PRO A 64 5.08 -7.50 9.87
N ASP A 65 4.30 -7.75 10.92
CA ASP A 65 4.67 -7.45 12.30
C ASP A 65 5.69 -8.44 12.85
N ARG A 66 5.57 -9.70 12.44
CA ARG A 66 6.35 -10.82 12.96
C ARG A 66 7.55 -11.13 12.07
N GLY A 67 8.58 -11.71 12.67
CA GLY A 67 9.71 -12.29 11.96
C GLY A 67 9.39 -13.69 11.41
N LEU A 68 10.43 -14.42 11.02
CA LEU A 68 10.35 -15.77 10.45
C LEU A 68 9.53 -15.83 9.13
N ALA A 69 9.55 -14.74 8.40
CA ALA A 69 8.91 -14.62 7.08
C ALA A 69 9.91 -14.83 5.91
N GLY A 70 11.00 -15.53 6.18
CA GLY A 70 12.07 -15.77 5.20
C GLY A 70 12.67 -14.46 4.66
N ALA A 71 12.91 -14.38 3.37
CA ALA A 71 13.49 -13.22 2.71
C ALA A 71 12.50 -12.06 2.49
N LEU A 72 11.20 -12.24 2.80
CA LEU A 72 10.15 -11.25 2.47
C LEU A 72 10.47 -9.86 3.05
N VAL A 73 10.79 -9.78 4.34
CA VAL A 73 11.07 -8.50 5.01
C VAL A 73 12.29 -7.82 4.40
N GLY A 74 13.38 -8.58 4.19
CA GLY A 74 14.60 -8.05 3.58
C GLY A 74 14.39 -7.59 2.13
N ASN A 75 13.59 -8.32 1.36
CA ASN A 75 13.26 -7.96 -0.02
C ASN A 75 12.42 -6.68 -0.07
N LEU A 76 11.40 -6.56 0.79
CA LEU A 76 10.58 -5.36 0.89
C LEU A 76 11.40 -4.12 1.29
N GLN A 77 12.28 -4.27 2.28
CA GLN A 77 13.14 -3.16 2.73
C GLN A 77 14.13 -2.72 1.64
N ARG A 78 14.71 -3.67 0.90
CA ARG A 78 15.58 -3.35 -0.25
C ARG A 78 14.82 -2.66 -1.38
N ALA A 79 13.63 -3.16 -1.71
CA ALA A 79 12.79 -2.54 -2.73
C ALA A 79 12.36 -1.11 -2.33
N ALA A 80 11.98 -0.92 -1.06
CA ALA A 80 11.64 0.40 -0.54
C ALA A 80 12.84 1.35 -0.56
N ALA A 81 14.02 0.91 -0.11
CA ALA A 81 15.24 1.71 -0.13
C ALA A 81 15.62 2.13 -1.55
N LYS A 82 15.54 1.20 -2.51
CA LYS A 82 15.79 1.47 -3.92
C LYS A 82 14.81 2.51 -4.47
N PHE A 83 13.51 2.29 -4.26
CA PHE A 83 12.48 3.21 -4.74
C PHE A 83 12.64 4.62 -4.17
N ILE A 84 12.91 4.74 -2.86
CA ILE A 84 13.14 6.02 -2.19
C ILE A 84 14.39 6.72 -2.77
N GLY A 85 15.46 5.98 -3.01
CA GLY A 85 16.70 6.53 -3.58
C GLY A 85 16.60 6.95 -5.05
N GLU A 86 15.67 6.38 -5.80
CA GLU A 86 15.40 6.70 -7.21
C GLU A 86 14.30 7.75 -7.39
N THR A 87 13.56 8.08 -6.32
CA THR A 87 12.46 9.05 -6.38
C THR A 87 13.02 10.46 -6.17
N GLU A 88 12.76 11.34 -7.14
CA GLU A 88 13.08 12.76 -7.03
C GLU A 88 12.06 13.48 -6.12
N GLY A 89 12.54 14.49 -5.38
CA GLY A 89 11.71 15.30 -4.49
C GLY A 89 11.57 14.73 -3.08
N ASP A 90 10.64 15.29 -2.31
CA ASP A 90 10.41 14.90 -0.91
C ASP A 90 9.66 13.58 -0.82
N VAL A 91 10.26 12.61 -0.14
CA VAL A 91 9.61 11.32 0.13
C VAL A 91 9.19 11.25 1.59
N SER A 92 7.90 10.98 1.80
CA SER A 92 7.32 10.71 3.12
C SER A 92 6.82 9.27 3.17
N ILE A 93 6.87 8.64 4.34
CA ILE A 93 6.53 7.23 4.48
C ILE A 93 5.43 7.04 5.52
N VAL A 94 4.42 6.26 5.16
CA VAL A 94 3.45 5.69 6.08
C VAL A 94 3.77 4.20 6.21
N ALA A 95 4.09 3.75 7.42
CA ALA A 95 4.41 2.36 7.67
C ALA A 95 3.20 1.60 8.20
N VAL A 96 2.91 0.44 7.61
CA VAL A 96 1.96 -0.53 8.15
C VAL A 96 2.75 -1.77 8.57
N GLY A 97 2.74 -2.08 9.85
CA GLY A 97 3.47 -3.18 10.43
C GLY A 97 4.83 -2.78 11.01
N ARG A 98 5.17 -3.42 12.13
CA ARG A 98 6.36 -3.10 12.97
C ARG A 98 7.70 -3.24 12.26
N LYS A 99 7.81 -4.10 11.26
CA LYS A 99 9.08 -4.29 10.53
C LYS A 99 9.38 -3.11 9.61
N GLY A 100 8.36 -2.51 9.00
CA GLY A 100 8.47 -1.28 8.20
C GLY A 100 8.79 -0.08 9.06
N GLU A 101 8.06 0.12 10.15
CA GLU A 101 8.31 1.19 11.12
C GLU A 101 9.77 1.21 11.60
N LYS A 102 10.27 0.04 12.08
CA LYS A 102 11.67 -0.08 12.52
C LYS A 102 12.68 0.16 11.41
N PHE A 103 12.36 -0.20 10.18
CA PHE A 103 13.21 0.07 9.04
C PHE A 103 13.29 1.57 8.77
N VAL A 104 12.16 2.26 8.69
CA VAL A 104 12.09 3.71 8.44
C VAL A 104 12.82 4.50 9.54
N ALA A 105 12.57 4.16 10.82
CA ALA A 105 13.25 4.79 11.94
C ALA A 105 14.78 4.60 11.91
N ARG A 106 15.25 3.42 11.50
CA ARG A 106 16.69 3.12 11.42
C ARG A 106 17.37 3.83 10.25
N THR A 107 16.66 4.05 9.15
CA THR A 107 17.21 4.68 7.94
C THR A 107 17.09 6.21 7.95
N GLY A 108 16.50 6.79 9.01
CA GLY A 108 16.36 8.25 9.14
C GLY A 108 15.39 8.86 8.12
N GLN A 109 14.51 8.05 7.52
CA GLN A 109 13.53 8.52 6.56
C GLN A 109 12.36 9.22 7.26
N ASN A 110 11.65 10.08 6.54
CA ASN A 110 10.53 10.84 7.08
C ASN A 110 9.30 9.92 7.30
N LEU A 111 9.11 9.45 8.53
CA LEU A 111 7.96 8.67 8.95
C LEU A 111 6.81 9.59 9.38
N VAL A 112 5.76 9.65 8.57
CA VAL A 112 4.57 10.47 8.84
C VAL A 112 3.64 9.78 9.83
N ALA A 113 3.40 8.49 9.64
CA ALA A 113 2.54 7.68 10.51
C ALA A 113 2.91 6.21 10.48
N SER A 114 2.57 5.51 11.56
CA SER A 114 2.72 4.07 11.71
C SER A 114 1.41 3.45 12.15
N PHE A 115 1.02 2.38 11.48
CA PHE A 115 -0.20 1.63 11.75
C PHE A 115 0.12 0.16 12.03
N SER A 116 -0.60 -0.42 12.98
CA SER A 116 -0.61 -1.87 13.22
C SER A 116 -1.98 -2.41 12.79
N VAL A 117 -1.96 -3.49 12.03
CA VAL A 117 -3.17 -4.12 11.51
C VAL A 117 -3.24 -5.55 12.05
N PRO A 118 -4.40 -6.00 12.57
CA PRO A 118 -4.54 -7.34 13.12
C PRO A 118 -4.36 -8.43 12.06
N ASP A 119 -4.09 -9.68 12.48
CA ASP A 119 -3.96 -10.86 11.60
C ASP A 119 -5.19 -11.07 10.68
N ARG A 120 -6.34 -10.52 11.05
CA ARG A 120 -7.59 -10.53 10.26
C ARG A 120 -8.16 -9.13 10.18
N PRO A 121 -7.66 -8.31 9.26
CA PRO A 121 -8.09 -6.93 9.13
C PRO A 121 -9.55 -6.88 8.67
N LYS A 122 -10.29 -5.95 9.26
CA LYS A 122 -11.60 -5.51 8.80
C LYS A 122 -11.46 -4.19 8.08
N LEU A 123 -12.51 -3.76 7.39
CA LEU A 123 -12.53 -2.48 6.69
C LEU A 123 -12.21 -1.32 7.66
N ASP A 124 -12.78 -1.35 8.86
CA ASP A 124 -12.58 -0.32 9.88
C ASP A 124 -11.11 -0.15 10.28
N ASP A 125 -10.33 -1.24 10.30
CA ASP A 125 -8.90 -1.20 10.62
C ASP A 125 -8.06 -0.50 9.53
N THR A 126 -8.61 -0.34 8.32
CA THR A 126 -7.93 0.26 7.17
C THR A 126 -8.43 1.66 6.82
N ILE A 127 -9.56 2.10 7.37
CA ILE A 127 -10.15 3.41 7.07
C ILE A 127 -9.19 4.55 7.41
N ALA A 128 -8.51 4.48 8.56
CA ALA A 128 -7.56 5.51 8.99
C ALA A 128 -6.37 5.62 8.01
N ILE A 129 -5.90 4.48 7.50
CA ILE A 129 -4.84 4.43 6.49
C ILE A 129 -5.35 5.06 5.19
N GLY A 130 -6.55 4.69 4.74
CA GLY A 130 -7.16 5.25 3.53
C GLY A 130 -7.33 6.77 3.61
N ARG A 131 -7.81 7.31 4.73
CA ARG A 131 -7.96 8.76 4.94
C ARG A 131 -6.64 9.54 4.95
N MET A 132 -5.55 8.86 5.26
CA MET A 132 -4.23 9.49 5.24
C MET A 132 -3.62 9.55 3.84
N LEU A 133 -4.08 8.69 2.92
CA LEU A 133 -3.59 8.61 1.55
C LEU A 133 -4.35 9.55 0.59
N VAL A 134 -5.54 9.99 0.97
CA VAL A 134 -6.44 10.88 0.20
C VAL A 134 -6.49 12.25 0.85
#